data_9a794fb200414bec4912da0a10e13f1b
#
_entry.id   9a794fb200414bec4912da0a10e13f1b
#
_cell.length_a   1.000
_cell.length_b   1.000
_cell.length_c   1.000
_cell.angle_alpha   90.00
_cell.angle_beta   90.00
_cell.angle_gamma   90.00
#
_symmetry.space_group_name_H-M   'P 1'
#
loop_
_entity.id
_entity.type
_entity.pdbx_description
1 polymer ?
#
loop_
_entity_poly.entity_id
_entity_poly.type
_entity_poly.pdbx_seq_one_letter_code
_entity_poly.pdbx_strand_id
1 'polypeptide(L)'
;MTDQQEQQASVPPKGVRRPAPSPKWIATDLYTLSHLDPSTAHNSAILKDTLSNALNQNLPSIYSSRAFAKFLALQAKTIEAKHFLEVGTLGAYASIWLATENPNLKITTLEYNSHHVQVARENINNAGLEDRITVHEGPAMETLPTILSDIDAGKLPKFDVAYVDADKSNNWNYFDAAVKGCRKGAVVIVDNVVQGGLIASQDKPLDKPGYVAGAREVIENAGKDERVSATVIQTVGEGSHDGFLFAVVL
;
A
#
# COMPACT_ATOMS: atom_id res chain seq x y z
N MET A 1 23.78 -3.29 16.30
CA MET A 1 22.48 -2.76 16.78
C MET A 1 21.49 -3.86 16.59
N THR A 2 20.78 -4.25 17.63
CA THR A 2 20.09 -5.53 17.70
C THR A 2 18.72 -5.48 17.04
N ASP A 3 18.32 -6.56 16.36
CA ASP A 3 17.03 -6.81 15.68
C ASP A 3 15.75 -6.36 16.41
N GLN A 4 15.85 -6.06 17.70
CA GLN A 4 14.71 -5.62 18.51
C GLN A 4 14.32 -4.15 18.32
N GLN A 5 15.18 -3.30 17.75
CA GLN A 5 14.85 -1.89 17.49
C GLN A 5 14.17 -1.69 16.12
N GLU A 6 14.44 -2.54 15.15
CA GLU A 6 13.84 -2.46 13.80
C GLU A 6 12.38 -2.97 13.76
N GLN A 7 12.01 -3.93 14.61
CA GLN A 7 10.64 -4.42 14.72
C GLN A 7 9.65 -3.42 15.34
N GLN A 8 10.14 -2.33 15.96
CA GLN A 8 9.25 -1.33 16.57
C GLN A 8 8.71 -0.26 15.61
N ALA A 9 9.24 -0.14 14.40
CA ALA A 9 8.81 0.89 13.44
C ALA A 9 7.41 0.62 12.82
N SER A 10 6.93 -0.61 12.83
CA SER A 10 5.63 -1.00 12.25
C SER A 10 4.47 -1.11 13.26
N VAL A 11 4.76 -0.97 14.56
CA VAL A 11 3.73 -1.02 15.61
C VAL A 11 3.35 0.40 16.01
N PRO A 12 2.06 0.78 15.96
CA PRO A 12 1.63 2.11 16.38
C PRO A 12 2.07 2.39 17.83
N PRO A 13 2.57 3.60 18.13
CA PRO A 13 3.08 3.94 19.47
C PRO A 13 2.02 3.67 20.53
N LYS A 14 2.48 3.15 21.68
CA LYS A 14 1.61 2.90 22.85
C LYS A 14 0.81 4.18 23.18
N GLY A 15 -0.49 4.13 22.99
CA GLY A 15 -1.41 5.26 23.26
C GLY A 15 -2.28 5.65 22.08
N VAL A 16 -1.95 5.30 20.84
CA VAL A 16 -2.80 5.50 19.65
C VAL A 16 -3.41 4.15 19.31
N ARG A 17 -4.45 3.76 20.01
CA ARG A 17 -5.23 2.56 19.63
C ARG A 17 -6.33 3.00 18.66
N ARG A 18 -6.29 2.45 17.44
CA ARG A 18 -7.45 2.48 16.56
C ARG A 18 -8.64 1.83 17.30
N PRO A 19 -9.86 2.34 17.14
CA PRO A 19 -11.02 1.66 17.69
C PRO A 19 -11.07 0.22 17.17
N ALA A 20 -11.45 -0.72 18.04
CA ALA A 20 -11.67 -2.11 17.62
C ALA A 20 -12.75 -2.14 16.51
N PRO A 21 -12.65 -3.03 15.52
CA PRO A 21 -13.64 -3.14 14.47
C PRO A 21 -14.99 -3.53 15.04
N SER A 22 -16.06 -2.92 14.51
CA SER A 22 -17.41 -3.29 14.90
C SER A 22 -17.77 -4.69 14.37
N PRO A 23 -18.47 -5.54 15.15
CA PRO A 23 -18.96 -6.82 14.66
C PRO A 23 -19.82 -6.69 13.38
N LYS A 24 -20.53 -5.57 13.21
CA LYS A 24 -21.30 -5.30 12.00
C LYS A 24 -20.42 -5.08 10.78
N TRP A 25 -19.28 -4.41 10.93
CA TRP A 25 -18.32 -4.19 9.83
C TRP A 25 -17.73 -5.51 9.37
N ILE A 26 -17.28 -6.33 10.32
CA ILE A 26 -16.75 -7.68 10.04
C ILE A 26 -17.79 -8.54 9.31
N ALA A 27 -19.04 -8.56 9.82
CA ALA A 27 -20.11 -9.34 9.19
C ALA A 27 -20.42 -8.85 7.76
N THR A 28 -20.36 -7.55 7.53
CA THR A 28 -20.56 -6.95 6.19
C THR A 28 -19.44 -7.37 5.25
N ASP A 29 -18.18 -7.28 5.66
CA ASP A 29 -17.03 -7.71 4.84
C ASP A 29 -17.12 -9.19 4.51
N LEU A 30 -17.38 -10.05 5.49
CA LEU A 30 -17.55 -11.49 5.27
C LEU A 30 -18.68 -11.80 4.28
N TYR A 31 -19.83 -11.13 4.41
CA TYR A 31 -20.96 -11.29 3.50
C TYR A 31 -20.59 -10.86 2.06
N THR A 32 -20.07 -9.65 1.90
CA THR A 32 -19.75 -9.11 0.57
C THR A 32 -18.63 -9.92 -0.13
N LEU A 33 -17.58 -10.26 0.60
CA LEU A 33 -16.47 -11.05 0.08
C LEU A 33 -16.88 -12.47 -0.30
N SER A 34 -17.82 -13.08 0.43
CA SER A 34 -18.33 -14.42 0.07
C SER A 34 -19.03 -14.45 -1.29
N HIS A 35 -19.52 -13.31 -1.78
CA HIS A 35 -20.21 -13.18 -3.06
C HIS A 35 -19.31 -12.58 -4.16
N LEU A 36 -18.52 -11.56 -3.82
CA LEU A 36 -17.73 -10.80 -4.78
C LEU A 36 -16.30 -11.33 -4.97
N ASP A 37 -15.83 -12.12 -4.00
CA ASP A 37 -14.50 -12.74 -4.04
C ASP A 37 -14.56 -14.12 -3.35
N PRO A 38 -15.31 -15.09 -3.91
CA PRO A 38 -15.48 -16.40 -3.30
C PRO A 38 -14.17 -17.20 -3.31
N SER A 39 -14.09 -18.20 -2.43
CA SER A 39 -12.94 -19.13 -2.36
C SER A 39 -12.66 -19.89 -3.67
N THR A 40 -13.60 -19.87 -4.60
CA THR A 40 -13.47 -20.44 -5.96
C THR A 40 -12.91 -19.46 -6.97
N ALA A 41 -12.60 -18.19 -6.60
CA ALA A 41 -11.95 -17.25 -7.49
C ALA A 41 -10.61 -17.82 -7.99
N HIS A 42 -10.27 -17.51 -9.24
CA HIS A 42 -9.10 -18.09 -9.93
C HIS A 42 -7.75 -17.87 -9.21
N ASN A 43 -7.63 -16.81 -8.42
CA ASN A 43 -6.43 -16.46 -7.66
C ASN A 43 -6.49 -16.85 -6.17
N SER A 44 -7.60 -17.45 -5.71
CA SER A 44 -7.83 -17.70 -4.29
C SER A 44 -6.77 -18.60 -3.65
N ALA A 45 -6.34 -19.66 -4.35
CA ALA A 45 -5.30 -20.58 -3.85
C ALA A 45 -3.96 -19.85 -3.68
N ILE A 46 -3.51 -19.12 -4.72
CA ILE A 46 -2.25 -18.37 -4.70
C ILE A 46 -2.22 -17.35 -3.57
N LEU A 47 -3.31 -16.61 -3.38
CA LEU A 47 -3.40 -15.58 -2.33
C LEU A 47 -3.41 -16.19 -0.92
N LYS A 48 -4.08 -17.34 -0.74
CA LYS A 48 -4.05 -18.08 0.52
C LYS A 48 -2.65 -18.60 0.84
N ASP A 49 -1.96 -19.16 -0.15
CA ASP A 49 -0.60 -19.67 0.01
C ASP A 49 0.38 -18.55 0.32
N THR A 50 0.25 -17.39 -0.35
CA THR A 50 1.02 -16.17 -0.07
C THR A 50 0.89 -15.74 1.39
N LEU A 51 -0.34 -15.64 1.92
CA LEU A 51 -0.57 -15.26 3.31
C LEU A 51 -0.07 -16.33 4.28
N SER A 52 -0.28 -17.61 3.97
CA SER A 52 0.18 -18.72 4.81
C SER A 52 1.70 -18.74 4.92
N ASN A 53 2.42 -18.53 3.79
CA ASN A 53 3.87 -18.46 3.80
C ASN A 53 4.36 -17.25 4.59
N ALA A 54 3.79 -16.07 4.37
CA ALA A 54 4.15 -14.86 5.12
C ALA A 54 4.02 -15.05 6.63
N LEU A 55 2.91 -15.65 7.10
CA LEU A 55 2.68 -15.96 8.52
C LEU A 55 3.68 -17.01 9.05
N ASN A 56 3.94 -18.08 8.30
CA ASN A 56 4.89 -19.10 8.67
C ASN A 56 6.32 -18.59 8.76
N GLN A 57 6.65 -17.57 7.98
CA GLN A 57 7.93 -16.85 8.00
C GLN A 57 7.95 -15.71 9.03
N ASN A 58 6.95 -15.62 9.91
CA ASN A 58 6.83 -14.62 10.98
C ASN A 58 6.73 -13.17 10.49
N LEU A 59 6.21 -12.90 9.29
CA LEU A 59 5.87 -11.55 8.89
C LEU A 59 4.70 -11.02 9.74
N PRO A 60 4.66 -9.72 10.07
CA PRO A 60 3.55 -9.15 10.82
C PRO A 60 2.26 -9.22 10.00
N SER A 61 1.13 -9.47 10.67
CA SER A 61 -0.20 -9.52 10.03
C SER A 61 -0.76 -8.10 9.80
N ILE A 62 -0.11 -7.34 8.91
CA ILE A 62 -0.45 -5.95 8.56
C ILE A 62 -0.66 -5.76 7.06
N TYR A 63 -0.90 -6.83 6.34
CA TYR A 63 -1.20 -6.80 4.91
C TYR A 63 -2.53 -6.09 4.61
N SER A 64 -2.67 -5.56 3.40
CA SER A 64 -3.91 -4.93 2.91
C SER A 64 -5.10 -5.89 3.02
N SER A 65 -6.26 -5.38 3.44
CA SER A 65 -7.48 -6.21 3.49
C SER A 65 -7.85 -6.74 2.10
N ARG A 66 -8.56 -7.87 2.07
CA ARG A 66 -9.03 -8.47 0.80
C ARG A 66 -9.82 -7.48 -0.06
N ALA A 67 -10.76 -6.77 0.55
CA ALA A 67 -11.57 -5.77 -0.15
C ALA A 67 -10.71 -4.64 -0.73
N PHE A 68 -9.67 -4.21 -0.01
CA PHE A 68 -8.81 -3.13 -0.46
C PHE A 68 -7.84 -3.59 -1.56
N ALA A 69 -7.23 -4.76 -1.44
CA ALA A 69 -6.40 -5.34 -2.51
C ALA A 69 -7.21 -5.53 -3.80
N LYS A 70 -8.46 -6.00 -3.70
CA LYS A 70 -9.41 -6.08 -4.82
C LYS A 70 -9.71 -4.70 -5.40
N PHE A 71 -9.94 -3.70 -4.58
CA PHE A 71 -10.15 -2.32 -5.03
C PHE A 71 -8.96 -1.79 -5.83
N LEU A 72 -7.72 -2.00 -5.38
CA LEU A 72 -6.51 -1.62 -6.10
C LEU A 72 -6.43 -2.32 -7.47
N ALA A 73 -6.74 -3.61 -7.52
CA ALA A 73 -6.76 -4.37 -8.77
C ALA A 73 -7.83 -3.84 -9.75
N LEU A 74 -9.00 -3.46 -9.26
CA LEU A 74 -10.06 -2.84 -10.06
C LEU A 74 -9.67 -1.44 -10.54
N GLN A 75 -8.99 -0.63 -9.73
CA GLN A 75 -8.47 0.68 -10.17
C GLN A 75 -7.47 0.51 -11.32
N ALA A 76 -6.51 -0.40 -11.18
CA ALA A 76 -5.57 -0.72 -12.26
C ALA A 76 -6.29 -1.16 -13.54
N LYS A 77 -7.33 -1.99 -13.41
CA LYS A 77 -8.13 -2.48 -14.53
C LYS A 77 -8.93 -1.36 -15.22
N THR A 78 -9.54 -0.46 -14.43
CA THR A 78 -10.40 0.64 -14.94
C THR A 78 -9.63 1.58 -15.87
N ILE A 79 -8.35 1.86 -15.57
CA ILE A 79 -7.50 2.75 -16.37
C ILE A 79 -6.57 1.98 -17.32
N GLU A 80 -6.77 0.67 -17.45
CA GLU A 80 -5.94 -0.23 -18.28
C GLU A 80 -4.44 -0.10 -17.97
N ALA A 81 -4.10 -0.03 -16.67
CA ALA A 81 -2.75 0.19 -16.19
C ALA A 81 -1.77 -0.87 -16.72
N LYS A 82 -0.58 -0.43 -17.11
CA LYS A 82 0.54 -1.26 -17.54
C LYS A 82 1.66 -1.30 -16.51
N HIS A 83 1.83 -0.20 -15.75
CA HIS A 83 2.90 -0.03 -14.78
C HIS A 83 2.34 0.47 -13.45
N PHE A 84 2.64 -0.28 -12.38
CA PHE A 84 2.20 -0.01 -11.02
C PHE A 84 3.42 0.18 -10.11
N LEU A 85 3.39 1.21 -9.28
CA LEU A 85 4.35 1.44 -8.20
C LEU A 85 3.71 1.07 -6.85
N GLU A 86 4.38 0.27 -6.04
CA GLU A 86 4.02 0.01 -4.66
C GLU A 86 5.16 0.45 -3.74
N VAL A 87 4.86 1.21 -2.70
CA VAL A 87 5.81 1.60 -1.65
C VAL A 87 5.40 0.92 -0.36
N GLY A 88 6.12 -0.15 0.00
CA GLY A 88 5.79 -1.09 1.07
C GLY A 88 5.24 -2.40 0.52
N THR A 89 6.11 -3.43 0.45
CA THR A 89 5.78 -4.75 -0.16
C THR A 89 5.26 -5.76 0.85
N LEU A 90 5.87 -5.77 2.06
CA LEU A 90 5.69 -6.84 3.05
C LEU A 90 5.93 -8.21 2.41
N GLY A 91 4.93 -9.11 2.39
CA GLY A 91 4.96 -10.43 1.74
C GLY A 91 4.44 -10.44 0.30
N ALA A 92 4.31 -9.29 -0.36
CA ALA A 92 3.82 -9.11 -1.74
C ALA A 92 2.34 -9.51 -1.97
N TYR A 93 1.51 -9.54 -0.94
CA TYR A 93 0.11 -9.95 -1.07
C TYR A 93 -0.68 -9.08 -2.04
N ALA A 94 -0.62 -7.75 -1.90
CA ALA A 94 -1.31 -6.82 -2.79
C ALA A 94 -0.75 -6.88 -4.21
N SER A 95 0.57 -6.88 -4.38
CA SER A 95 1.23 -7.03 -5.69
C SER A 95 0.81 -8.31 -6.42
N ILE A 96 0.79 -9.47 -5.72
CA ILE A 96 0.36 -10.74 -6.32
C ILE A 96 -1.11 -10.69 -6.71
N TRP A 97 -1.96 -10.10 -5.88
CA TRP A 97 -3.37 -9.90 -6.22
C TRP A 97 -3.54 -9.07 -7.49
N LEU A 98 -2.90 -7.90 -7.53
CA LEU A 98 -2.96 -7.00 -8.69
C LEU A 98 -2.50 -7.70 -9.97
N ALA A 99 -1.37 -8.41 -9.92
CA ALA A 99 -0.81 -9.09 -11.08
C ALA A 99 -1.68 -10.24 -11.56
N THR A 100 -2.33 -11.00 -10.67
CA THR A 100 -3.25 -12.09 -11.06
C THR A 100 -4.52 -11.59 -11.73
N GLU A 101 -5.05 -10.45 -11.29
CA GLU A 101 -6.26 -9.85 -11.87
C GLU A 101 -5.98 -9.02 -13.15
N ASN A 102 -4.74 -8.59 -13.36
CA ASN A 102 -4.31 -7.73 -14.46
C ASN A 102 -3.12 -8.37 -15.21
N PRO A 103 -3.36 -9.26 -16.19
CA PRO A 103 -2.30 -10.07 -16.81
C PRO A 103 -1.17 -9.28 -17.48
N ASN A 104 -1.44 -8.05 -17.92
CA ASN A 104 -0.46 -7.19 -18.59
C ASN A 104 0.23 -6.18 -17.67
N LEU A 105 -0.08 -6.19 -16.35
CA LEU A 105 0.46 -5.27 -15.40
C LEU A 105 1.87 -5.68 -14.98
N LYS A 106 2.81 -4.73 -15.05
CA LYS A 106 4.14 -4.81 -14.45
C LYS A 106 4.14 -4.02 -13.16
N ILE A 107 4.72 -4.56 -12.11
CA ILE A 107 4.74 -3.97 -10.78
C ILE A 107 6.17 -3.74 -10.33
N THR A 108 6.47 -2.53 -9.93
CA THR A 108 7.67 -2.15 -9.21
C THR A 108 7.28 -1.94 -7.76
N THR A 109 7.82 -2.72 -6.84
CA THR A 109 7.50 -2.64 -5.41
C THR A 109 8.76 -2.47 -4.56
N LEU A 110 8.67 -1.67 -3.49
CA LEU A 110 9.80 -1.27 -2.66
C LEU A 110 9.63 -1.80 -1.24
N GLU A 111 10.68 -2.44 -0.71
CA GLU A 111 10.69 -2.96 0.66
C GLU A 111 12.06 -2.73 1.30
N TYR A 112 12.08 -2.19 2.53
CA TYR A 112 13.33 -1.90 3.21
C TYR A 112 13.86 -3.06 4.06
N ASN A 113 12.97 -3.95 4.52
CA ASN A 113 13.33 -5.06 5.40
C ASN A 113 13.76 -6.28 4.57
N SER A 114 15.03 -6.67 4.65
CA SER A 114 15.61 -7.76 3.87
C SER A 114 14.90 -9.09 4.07
N HIS A 115 14.37 -9.37 5.27
CA HIS A 115 13.60 -10.60 5.52
C HIS A 115 12.25 -10.56 4.78
N HIS A 116 11.54 -9.41 4.81
CA HIS A 116 10.31 -9.25 4.03
C HIS A 116 10.57 -9.38 2.53
N VAL A 117 11.67 -8.79 2.03
CA VAL A 117 12.10 -8.94 0.62
C VAL A 117 12.30 -10.39 0.24
N GLN A 118 12.98 -11.18 1.08
CA GLN A 118 13.18 -12.60 0.83
C GLN A 118 11.85 -13.34 0.72
N VAL A 119 10.94 -13.13 1.67
CA VAL A 119 9.61 -13.78 1.68
C VAL A 119 8.75 -13.30 0.50
N ALA A 120 8.80 -12.00 0.17
CA ALA A 120 8.10 -11.45 -0.99
C ALA A 120 8.56 -12.10 -2.29
N ARG A 121 9.88 -12.21 -2.52
CA ARG A 121 10.45 -12.87 -3.70
C ARG A 121 10.07 -14.35 -3.78
N GLU A 122 10.07 -15.06 -2.65
CA GLU A 122 9.60 -16.45 -2.58
C GLU A 122 8.12 -16.56 -2.97
N ASN A 123 7.26 -15.72 -2.42
CA ASN A 123 5.83 -15.71 -2.74
C ASN A 123 5.57 -15.37 -4.21
N ILE A 124 6.31 -14.40 -4.78
CA ILE A 124 6.22 -14.01 -6.19
C ILE A 124 6.63 -15.18 -7.09
N ASN A 125 7.72 -15.87 -6.78
CA ASN A 125 8.18 -17.03 -7.53
C ASN A 125 7.18 -18.19 -7.44
N ASN A 126 6.65 -18.48 -6.25
CA ASN A 126 5.64 -19.51 -6.06
C ASN A 126 4.33 -19.23 -6.82
N ALA A 127 4.04 -17.94 -7.06
CA ALA A 127 2.92 -17.49 -7.87
C ALA A 127 3.22 -17.48 -9.38
N GLY A 128 4.48 -17.70 -9.82
CA GLY A 128 4.90 -17.62 -11.22
C GLY A 128 4.83 -16.19 -11.79
N LEU A 129 5.17 -15.19 -10.96
CA LEU A 129 4.99 -13.77 -11.29
C LEU A 129 6.32 -12.98 -11.32
N GLU A 130 7.46 -13.65 -11.25
CA GLU A 130 8.80 -13.05 -11.21
C GLU A 130 9.12 -12.19 -12.45
N ASP A 131 8.54 -12.49 -13.58
CA ASP A 131 8.69 -11.70 -14.81
C ASP A 131 7.85 -10.41 -14.79
N ARG A 132 6.95 -10.26 -13.81
CA ARG A 132 5.99 -9.15 -13.76
C ARG A 132 6.08 -8.30 -12.50
N ILE A 133 6.66 -8.81 -11.43
CA ILE A 133 6.80 -8.11 -10.15
C ILE A 133 8.29 -8.00 -9.81
N THR A 134 8.80 -6.78 -9.75
CA THR A 134 10.19 -6.49 -9.37
C THR A 134 10.24 -5.88 -7.98
N VAL A 135 10.94 -6.54 -7.05
CA VAL A 135 11.13 -6.06 -5.67
C VAL A 135 12.48 -5.36 -5.56
N HIS A 136 12.45 -4.06 -5.27
CA HIS A 136 13.62 -3.25 -4.94
C HIS A 136 13.81 -3.22 -3.43
N GLU A 137 14.98 -3.68 -2.98
CA GLU A 137 15.36 -3.71 -1.58
C GLU A 137 16.03 -2.40 -1.17
N GLY A 138 15.62 -1.84 -0.05
CA GLY A 138 16.21 -0.65 0.56
C GLY A 138 15.15 0.37 0.99
N PRO A 139 15.56 1.40 1.77
CA PRO A 139 14.67 2.48 2.17
C PRO A 139 14.07 3.17 0.94
N ALA A 140 12.74 3.38 0.93
CA ALA A 140 12.07 4.00 -0.22
C ALA A 140 12.57 5.43 -0.49
N MET A 141 13.03 6.14 0.54
CA MET A 141 13.68 7.45 0.38
C MET A 141 14.98 7.41 -0.44
N GLU A 142 15.63 6.26 -0.52
CA GLU A 142 16.86 6.04 -1.30
C GLU A 142 16.57 5.39 -2.65
N THR A 143 15.58 4.49 -2.72
CA THR A 143 15.25 3.76 -3.94
C THR A 143 14.39 4.57 -4.91
N LEU A 144 13.45 5.39 -4.43
CA LEU A 144 12.60 6.23 -5.28
C LEU A 144 13.39 7.21 -6.16
N PRO A 145 14.43 7.94 -5.68
CA PRO A 145 15.24 8.79 -6.53
C PRO A 145 15.90 8.05 -7.71
N THR A 146 16.34 6.80 -7.49
CA THR A 146 16.92 5.96 -8.55
C THR A 146 15.85 5.59 -9.59
N ILE A 147 14.65 5.20 -9.15
CA ILE A 147 13.51 4.89 -10.03
C ILE A 147 13.11 6.12 -10.86
N LEU A 148 13.04 7.30 -10.24
CA LEU A 148 12.74 8.54 -10.95
C LEU A 148 13.81 8.87 -11.99
N SER A 149 15.09 8.68 -11.65
CA SER A 149 16.21 8.85 -12.60
C SER A 149 16.10 7.90 -13.78
N ASP A 150 15.69 6.64 -13.56
CA ASP A 150 15.49 5.67 -14.64
C ASP A 150 14.27 6.02 -15.52
N ILE A 151 13.23 6.60 -14.96
CA ILE A 151 12.10 7.13 -15.73
C ILE A 151 12.56 8.32 -16.60
N ASP A 152 13.28 9.28 -16.03
CA ASP A 152 13.79 10.45 -16.75
C ASP A 152 14.78 10.06 -17.86
N ALA A 153 15.55 9.00 -17.65
CA ALA A 153 16.46 8.42 -18.64
C ALA A 153 15.75 7.54 -19.70
N GLY A 154 14.43 7.36 -19.61
CA GLY A 154 13.64 6.51 -20.52
C GLY A 154 13.89 5.00 -20.38
N LYS A 155 14.54 4.55 -19.31
CA LYS A 155 14.78 3.13 -19.02
C LYS A 155 13.57 2.46 -18.38
N LEU A 156 12.77 3.22 -17.63
CA LEU A 156 11.54 2.79 -17.00
C LEU A 156 10.40 3.69 -17.48
N PRO A 157 9.23 3.14 -17.83
CA PRO A 157 8.07 3.94 -18.18
C PRO A 157 7.46 4.59 -16.92
N LYS A 158 6.71 5.69 -17.13
CA LYS A 158 5.92 6.29 -16.05
C LYS A 158 4.85 5.34 -15.55
N PHE A 159 4.54 5.45 -14.27
CA PHE A 159 3.50 4.64 -13.63
C PHE A 159 2.10 5.14 -13.96
N ASP A 160 1.17 4.20 -14.07
CA ASP A 160 -0.27 4.44 -14.25
C ASP A 160 -0.98 4.53 -12.90
N VAL A 161 -0.53 3.74 -11.93
CA VAL A 161 -1.03 3.74 -10.56
C VAL A 161 0.15 3.69 -9.61
N ALA A 162 0.07 4.44 -8.51
CA ALA A 162 0.99 4.31 -7.38
C ALA A 162 0.20 4.06 -6.08
N TYR A 163 0.68 3.13 -5.26
CA TYR A 163 0.15 2.81 -3.94
C TYR A 163 1.24 2.97 -2.89
N VAL A 164 0.96 3.77 -1.87
CA VAL A 164 1.87 4.08 -0.77
C VAL A 164 1.34 3.50 0.52
N ASP A 165 2.02 2.50 1.05
CA ASP A 165 1.70 1.83 2.31
C ASP A 165 2.97 1.42 3.08
N ALA A 166 3.85 2.38 3.31
CA ALA A 166 5.07 2.22 4.10
C ALA A 166 4.98 3.00 5.42
N ASP A 167 6.12 3.46 5.94
CA ASP A 167 6.17 4.27 7.16
C ASP A 167 5.47 5.63 6.96
N LYS A 168 4.55 5.93 7.86
CA LYS A 168 3.62 7.06 7.68
C LYS A 168 4.27 8.42 7.85
N SER A 169 5.41 8.50 8.54
CA SER A 169 6.19 9.73 8.69
C SER A 169 6.74 10.28 7.36
N ASN A 170 6.87 9.42 6.36
CA ASN A 170 7.35 9.79 5.03
C ASN A 170 6.24 9.84 3.96
N ASN A 171 4.97 9.75 4.34
CA ASN A 171 3.85 9.71 3.39
C ASN A 171 3.89 10.83 2.35
N TRP A 172 4.21 12.07 2.78
CA TRP A 172 4.33 13.18 1.83
C TRP A 172 5.47 13.00 0.83
N ASN A 173 6.63 12.57 1.30
CA ASN A 173 7.79 12.34 0.43
C ASN A 173 7.51 11.24 -0.60
N TYR A 174 6.85 10.16 -0.18
CA TYR A 174 6.46 9.06 -1.06
C TYR A 174 5.39 9.48 -2.07
N PHE A 175 4.40 10.26 -1.61
CA PHE A 175 3.37 10.81 -2.48
C PHE A 175 3.96 11.75 -3.54
N ASP A 176 4.82 12.69 -3.16
CA ASP A 176 5.49 13.61 -4.06
C ASP A 176 6.33 12.88 -5.11
N ALA A 177 7.10 11.87 -4.70
CA ALA A 177 7.87 11.03 -5.61
C ALA A 177 6.95 10.22 -6.55
N ALA A 178 5.87 9.65 -6.04
CA ALA A 178 4.88 8.93 -6.84
C ALA A 178 4.23 9.84 -7.90
N VAL A 179 3.83 11.05 -7.53
CA VAL A 179 3.28 12.05 -8.49
C VAL A 179 4.27 12.38 -9.59
N LYS A 180 5.56 12.56 -9.27
CA LYS A 180 6.64 12.80 -10.26
C LYS A 180 6.84 11.63 -11.21
N GLY A 181 6.79 10.40 -10.67
CA GLY A 181 6.97 9.15 -11.42
C GLY A 181 5.75 8.72 -12.23
N CYS A 182 4.57 9.29 -11.95
CA CYS A 182 3.32 8.96 -12.63
C CYS A 182 3.11 9.79 -13.91
N ARG A 183 2.32 9.23 -14.83
CA ARG A 183 1.84 9.99 -15.99
C ARG A 183 0.62 10.85 -15.65
N LYS A 184 0.29 11.79 -16.51
CA LYS A 184 -1.01 12.51 -16.47
C LYS A 184 -2.17 11.50 -16.55
N GLY A 185 -3.20 11.68 -15.71
CA GLY A 185 -4.34 10.80 -15.55
C GLY A 185 -4.06 9.54 -14.72
N ALA A 186 -2.84 9.40 -14.18
CA ALA A 186 -2.51 8.32 -13.24
C ALA A 186 -3.20 8.52 -11.89
N VAL A 187 -3.36 7.42 -11.17
CA VAL A 187 -3.94 7.41 -9.82
C VAL A 187 -2.84 7.20 -8.78
N VAL A 188 -2.83 8.00 -7.73
CA VAL A 188 -1.97 7.85 -6.56
C VAL A 188 -2.82 7.63 -5.32
N ILE A 189 -2.56 6.54 -4.59
CA ILE A 189 -3.30 6.13 -3.39
C ILE A 189 -2.33 6.08 -2.21
N VAL A 190 -2.69 6.73 -1.09
CA VAL A 190 -1.91 6.64 0.16
C VAL A 190 -2.79 6.04 1.24
N ASP A 191 -2.35 4.90 1.80
CA ASP A 191 -3.13 4.16 2.79
C ASP A 191 -2.98 4.72 4.21
N ASN A 192 -3.99 4.41 5.04
CA ASN A 192 -4.05 4.72 6.47
C ASN A 192 -3.96 6.22 6.79
N VAL A 193 -4.66 7.05 6.04
CA VAL A 193 -4.65 8.49 6.27
C VAL A 193 -5.75 8.98 7.22
N VAL A 194 -6.69 8.12 7.65
CA VAL A 194 -7.79 8.51 8.56
C VAL A 194 -7.46 8.19 10.02
N GLN A 195 -6.72 7.10 10.27
CA GLN A 195 -6.21 6.75 11.61
C GLN A 195 -7.31 6.66 12.68
N GLY A 196 -8.44 6.03 12.36
CA GLY A 196 -9.58 5.92 13.28
C GLY A 196 -10.25 7.26 13.60
N GLY A 197 -10.11 8.26 12.71
CA GLY A 197 -10.61 9.63 12.92
C GLY A 197 -9.68 10.54 13.71
N LEU A 198 -8.51 10.04 14.15
CA LEU A 198 -7.55 10.81 14.96
C LEU A 198 -6.96 12.02 14.22
N ILE A 199 -6.99 12.01 12.90
CA ILE A 199 -6.54 13.17 12.08
C ILE A 199 -7.36 14.43 12.36
N ALA A 200 -8.62 14.31 12.77
CA ALA A 200 -9.51 15.43 13.10
C ALA A 200 -9.40 15.88 14.55
N SER A 201 -8.72 15.13 15.44
CA SER A 201 -8.60 15.46 16.86
C SER A 201 -7.66 16.63 17.09
N GLN A 202 -8.09 17.63 17.86
CA GLN A 202 -7.27 18.77 18.25
C GLN A 202 -6.41 18.49 19.51
N ASP A 203 -6.70 17.41 20.23
CA ASP A 203 -6.18 17.15 21.58
C ASP A 203 -4.78 16.53 21.63
N LYS A 204 -4.09 16.33 20.49
CA LYS A 204 -2.76 15.74 20.46
C LYS A 204 -1.76 16.63 19.74
N PRO A 205 -0.61 16.94 20.40
CA PRO A 205 0.46 17.69 19.75
C PRO A 205 0.96 16.98 18.49
N LEU A 206 1.20 17.77 17.44
CA LEU A 206 1.75 17.33 16.15
C LEU A 206 3.26 17.08 16.21
N ASP A 207 3.87 17.30 17.34
CA ASP A 207 5.30 17.42 17.58
C ASP A 207 6.05 16.08 17.70
N LYS A 208 5.36 14.96 17.56
CA LYS A 208 6.02 13.64 17.46
C LYS A 208 5.87 13.08 16.06
N PRO A 209 6.98 12.69 15.40
CA PRO A 209 6.91 11.96 14.16
C PRO A 209 6.09 10.68 14.38
N GLY A 210 4.89 10.63 13.82
CA GLY A 210 3.95 9.55 14.06
C GLY A 210 2.92 9.42 12.93
N TYR A 211 2.17 8.37 12.99
CA TYR A 211 1.19 8.01 11.97
C TYR A 211 0.18 9.13 11.67
N VAL A 212 -0.31 9.81 12.71
CA VAL A 212 -1.30 10.90 12.55
C VAL A 212 -0.66 12.13 11.92
N ALA A 213 0.58 12.47 12.30
CA ALA A 213 1.27 13.63 11.74
C ALA A 213 1.54 13.45 10.24
N GLY A 214 2.10 12.30 9.83
CA GLY A 214 2.35 12.03 8.41
C GLY A 214 1.06 11.91 7.58
N ALA A 215 -0.03 11.39 8.17
CA ALA A 215 -1.33 11.39 7.51
C ALA A 215 -1.87 12.81 7.28
N ARG A 216 -1.73 13.70 8.27
CA ARG A 216 -2.11 15.10 8.12
C ARG A 216 -1.25 15.83 7.09
N GLU A 217 0.07 15.66 7.17
CA GLU A 217 1.01 16.29 6.26
C GLU A 217 0.69 15.96 4.80
N VAL A 218 0.46 14.69 4.47
CA VAL A 218 0.15 14.32 3.08
C VAL A 218 -1.21 14.87 2.63
N ILE A 219 -2.22 14.91 3.49
CA ILE A 219 -3.54 15.49 3.16
C ILE A 219 -3.43 17.00 2.92
N GLU A 220 -2.76 17.71 3.84
CA GLU A 220 -2.63 19.17 3.80
C GLU A 220 -1.80 19.63 2.60
N ASN A 221 -0.74 18.91 2.26
CA ASN A 221 0.11 19.22 1.13
C ASN A 221 -0.53 18.82 -0.19
N ALA A 222 -1.18 17.66 -0.29
CA ALA A 222 -1.93 17.27 -1.48
C ALA A 222 -3.07 18.25 -1.79
N GLY A 223 -3.70 18.84 -0.76
CA GLY A 223 -4.73 19.86 -0.93
C GLY A 223 -4.22 21.20 -1.50
N LYS A 224 -2.90 21.42 -1.50
CA LYS A 224 -2.23 22.63 -2.06
C LYS A 224 -1.47 22.34 -3.35
N ASP A 225 -1.37 21.06 -3.73
CA ASP A 225 -0.58 20.63 -4.87
C ASP A 225 -1.40 20.72 -6.16
N GLU A 226 -1.08 21.68 -7.02
CA GLU A 226 -1.77 21.91 -8.30
C GLU A 226 -1.56 20.78 -9.32
N ARG A 227 -0.64 19.85 -9.06
CA ARG A 227 -0.40 18.70 -9.93
C ARG A 227 -1.46 17.61 -9.81
N VAL A 228 -2.29 17.67 -8.77
CA VAL A 228 -3.27 16.60 -8.46
C VAL A 228 -4.65 17.14 -8.12
N SER A 229 -5.65 16.30 -8.34
CA SER A 229 -6.97 16.46 -7.73
C SER A 229 -7.18 15.30 -6.76
N ALA A 230 -7.42 15.60 -5.47
CA ALA A 230 -7.40 14.58 -4.42
C ALA A 230 -8.62 14.63 -3.50
N THR A 231 -8.95 13.48 -2.92
CA THR A 231 -9.94 13.33 -1.86
C THR A 231 -9.52 12.24 -0.88
N VAL A 232 -10.13 12.20 0.30
CA VAL A 232 -9.97 11.10 1.26
C VAL A 232 -11.26 10.29 1.32
N ILE A 233 -11.12 8.98 1.20
CA ILE A 233 -12.21 8.02 1.37
C ILE A 233 -12.03 7.33 2.72
N GLN A 234 -13.02 7.48 3.62
CA GLN A 234 -13.06 6.74 4.88
C GLN A 234 -13.57 5.33 4.64
N THR A 235 -12.96 4.36 5.31
CA THR A 235 -13.32 2.95 5.21
C THR A 235 -13.54 2.36 6.60
N VAL A 236 -14.48 1.43 6.68
CA VAL A 236 -14.68 0.58 7.86
C VAL A 236 -14.64 -0.86 7.40
N GLY A 237 -14.10 -1.75 8.21
CA GLY A 237 -13.98 -3.16 7.85
C GLY A 237 -13.44 -4.02 8.99
N GLU A 238 -13.04 -5.25 8.65
CA GLU A 238 -12.49 -6.22 9.60
C GLU A 238 -11.23 -5.71 10.32
N GLY A 239 -10.45 -4.84 9.69
CA GLY A 239 -9.24 -4.28 10.28
C GLY A 239 -9.51 -3.16 11.28
N SER A 240 -10.28 -2.15 10.91
CA SER A 240 -10.63 -0.99 11.76
C SER A 240 -11.45 0.05 10.99
N HIS A 241 -11.66 1.24 11.60
CA HIS A 241 -11.99 2.48 10.90
C HIS A 241 -10.68 3.13 10.43
N ASP A 242 -10.52 3.28 9.15
CA ASP A 242 -9.39 4.00 8.53
C ASP A 242 -9.83 4.67 7.22
N GLY A 243 -8.94 4.78 6.27
CA GLY A 243 -9.20 5.32 4.94
C GLY A 243 -7.92 5.64 4.20
N PHE A 244 -8.09 6.03 2.97
CA PHE A 244 -6.98 6.34 2.06
C PHE A 244 -7.21 7.67 1.34
N LEU A 245 -6.12 8.35 1.02
CA LEU A 245 -6.12 9.46 0.09
C LEU A 245 -6.11 8.87 -1.33
N PHE A 246 -6.98 9.40 -2.18
CA PHE A 246 -7.08 9.07 -3.59
C PHE A 246 -6.83 10.34 -4.40
N ALA A 247 -5.85 10.32 -5.26
CA ALA A 247 -5.47 11.46 -6.09
C ALA A 247 -5.34 11.07 -7.56
N VAL A 248 -5.71 11.98 -8.45
CA VAL A 248 -5.48 11.88 -9.89
C VAL A 248 -4.46 12.93 -10.31
N VAL A 249 -3.44 12.53 -11.05
CA VAL A 249 -2.42 13.44 -11.60
C VAL A 249 -3.00 14.21 -12.79
N LEU A 250 -2.89 15.57 -12.76
CA LEU A 250 -3.50 16.51 -13.73
C LEU A 250 -2.64 16.77 -14.97
#